data_32cfac83ad166a56f72468091c1a1972
#
_entry.id   32cfac83ad166a56f72468091c1a1972
#
_cell.length_a   1.000
_cell.length_b   1.000
_cell.length_c   1.000
_cell.angle_alpha   90.00
_cell.angle_beta   90.00
_cell.angle_gamma   90.00
#
_symmetry.space_group_name_H-M   'P 1'
#
loop_
_entity.id
_entity.type
_entity.pdbx_description
1 polymer ?
#
loop_
_entity_poly.entity_id
_entity_poly.type
_entity_poly.pdbx_seq_one_letter_code
_entity_poly.pdbx_strand_id
1 'polypeptide(L)'
;MSTVTQAGPAVPAGPARALSQRRPLGDRAFQVVALSAGLLVLVILVLIAVTTSQQASSWFSAEGLKIFTNNWNPAANQFGALAFIFGTAVTAVIAIILAVPVSVGIALLLTEVVPYRWSRPIVYVIDLLAVVPSVVWGLWGILVFAPWLQGIYTSIASGVKGVPVLGPLFGQPVSGASFFTAGIILAFMITPIVTSLSREVIATVPAIDKEGAYALGATRLEVITGAVWPHSQGGVVGSVLLGLGRAMGETIAVALVIGSSPAITSHLFAPGYNMPAVIANQFGEASGVFRAALMGMGVLLFVFTIIINLIARGIVDRNARRKRGA
;
A
#
# COMPACT_ATOMS: atom_id res chain seq x y z
N MET A 1 -34.72 0.25 68.84
CA MET A 1 -33.32 -0.07 69.15
C MET A 1 -32.51 0.15 67.90
N SER A 2 -31.94 1.34 67.78
CA SER A 2 -31.16 1.77 66.61
C SER A 2 -29.66 1.56 66.91
N THR A 3 -29.05 0.64 66.20
CA THR A 3 -27.61 0.39 66.29
C THR A 3 -26.88 1.39 65.39
N VAL A 4 -26.23 2.37 66.00
CA VAL A 4 -25.29 3.31 65.38
C VAL A 4 -23.99 2.56 65.09
N THR A 5 -23.67 2.34 63.80
CA THR A 5 -22.37 1.80 63.39
C THR A 5 -21.37 2.92 63.47
N GLN A 6 -20.44 2.89 64.43
CA GLN A 6 -19.31 3.78 64.55
C GLN A 6 -18.35 3.56 63.39
N ALA A 7 -18.10 4.60 62.58
CA ALA A 7 -17.05 4.63 61.58
C ALA A 7 -15.68 4.65 62.32
N GLY A 8 -14.87 3.65 62.05
CA GLY A 8 -13.49 3.59 62.57
C GLY A 8 -12.64 4.78 62.04
N PRO A 9 -11.58 5.14 62.77
CA PRO A 9 -10.73 6.28 62.42
C PRO A 9 -10.06 6.06 61.06
N ALA A 10 -10.17 7.08 60.16
CA ALA A 10 -9.49 7.10 58.87
C ALA A 10 -7.98 7.02 59.08
N VAL A 11 -7.38 5.98 58.50
CA VAL A 11 -5.94 5.84 58.42
C VAL A 11 -5.38 7.00 57.57
N PRO A 12 -4.47 7.85 58.09
CA PRO A 12 -3.90 8.94 57.28
C PRO A 12 -3.13 8.36 56.14
N ALA A 13 -3.50 8.73 54.92
CA ALA A 13 -2.77 8.41 53.71
C ALA A 13 -1.35 9.03 53.83
N GLY A 14 -0.36 8.19 54.07
CA GLY A 14 1.01 8.62 54.08
C GLY A 14 1.37 9.29 52.72
N PRO A 15 2.31 10.24 52.71
CA PRO A 15 2.66 10.94 51.48
C PRO A 15 3.09 9.91 50.44
N ALA A 16 2.38 9.90 49.29
CA ALA A 16 2.75 9.08 48.13
C ALA A 16 4.20 9.44 47.77
N ARG A 17 5.14 8.58 48.14
CA ARG A 17 6.54 8.69 47.72
C ARG A 17 6.49 8.66 46.18
N ALA A 18 6.64 9.84 45.55
CA ALA A 18 6.97 9.93 44.16
C ALA A 18 8.24 9.11 43.95
N LEU A 19 8.08 7.89 43.43
CA LEU A 19 9.18 7.07 42.98
C LEU A 19 9.87 7.88 41.86
N SER A 20 10.92 8.59 42.25
CA SER A 20 11.88 9.16 41.31
C SER A 20 12.45 7.98 40.53
N GLN A 21 11.84 7.70 39.34
CA GLN A 21 12.34 6.70 38.43
C GLN A 21 13.66 7.22 37.87
N ARG A 22 14.77 6.91 38.60
CA ARG A 22 16.08 6.96 37.97
C ARG A 22 16.04 5.92 36.86
N ARG A 23 15.93 6.39 35.62
CA ARG A 23 16.00 5.50 34.44
C ARG A 23 17.30 4.67 34.59
N PRO A 24 17.21 3.34 34.67
CA PRO A 24 18.38 2.50 34.78
C PRO A 24 19.31 2.76 33.60
N LEU A 25 20.62 2.65 33.79
CA LEU A 25 21.65 2.89 32.76
C LEU A 25 21.36 2.08 31.49
N GLY A 26 20.76 0.89 31.62
CA GLY A 26 20.30 0.06 30.52
C GLY A 26 19.24 0.71 29.65
N ASP A 27 18.25 1.42 30.21
CA ASP A 27 17.21 2.11 29.46
C ASP A 27 17.78 3.26 28.65
N ARG A 28 18.76 3.99 29.20
CA ARG A 28 19.45 5.07 28.47
C ARG A 28 20.28 4.51 27.32
N ALA A 29 21.04 3.44 27.56
CA ALA A 29 21.82 2.77 26.52
C ALA A 29 20.91 2.25 25.39
N PHE A 30 19.81 1.60 25.73
CA PHE A 30 18.83 1.15 24.76
C PHE A 30 18.23 2.31 23.95
N GLN A 31 17.84 3.40 24.63
CA GLN A 31 17.30 4.59 23.95
C GLN A 31 18.31 5.22 22.98
N VAL A 32 19.60 5.32 23.38
CA VAL A 32 20.66 5.85 22.52
C VAL A 32 20.89 4.93 21.31
N VAL A 33 20.96 3.62 21.50
CA VAL A 33 21.11 2.65 20.42
C VAL A 33 19.93 2.71 19.45
N ALA A 34 18.70 2.72 19.95
CA ALA A 34 17.50 2.81 19.12
C ALA A 34 17.43 4.14 18.34
N LEU A 35 17.77 5.25 18.99
CA LEU A 35 17.79 6.56 18.33
C LEU A 35 18.90 6.65 17.27
N SER A 36 20.10 6.15 17.57
CA SER A 36 21.21 6.14 16.62
C SER A 36 20.93 5.24 15.40
N ALA A 37 20.29 4.09 15.60
CA ALA A 37 19.86 3.22 14.52
C ALA A 37 18.80 3.91 13.64
N GLY A 38 17.80 4.56 14.23
CA GLY A 38 16.79 5.33 13.49
C GLY A 38 17.41 6.50 12.71
N LEU A 39 18.34 7.23 13.32
CA LEU A 39 19.06 8.33 12.68
C LEU A 39 19.94 7.82 11.52
N LEU A 40 20.63 6.69 11.71
CA LEU A 40 21.42 6.07 10.65
C LEU A 40 20.58 5.73 9.43
N VAL A 41 19.42 5.12 9.60
CA VAL A 41 18.50 4.81 8.50
C VAL A 41 18.06 6.10 7.79
N LEU A 42 17.70 7.14 8.55
CA LEU A 42 17.32 8.43 7.98
C LEU A 42 18.46 9.05 7.16
N VAL A 43 19.70 9.04 7.67
CA VAL A 43 20.88 9.54 6.96
C VAL A 43 21.11 8.77 5.66
N ILE A 44 21.01 7.44 5.68
CA ILE A 44 21.15 6.61 4.47
C ILE A 44 20.08 6.98 3.43
N LEU A 45 18.82 7.13 3.84
CA LEU A 45 17.74 7.51 2.93
C LEU A 45 17.97 8.90 2.31
N VAL A 46 18.42 9.87 3.11
CA VAL A 46 18.75 11.22 2.62
C VAL A 46 19.93 11.16 1.65
N LEU A 47 20.98 10.40 1.95
CA LEU A 47 22.14 10.21 1.07
C LEU A 47 21.72 9.58 -0.28
N ILE A 48 20.85 8.55 -0.25
CA ILE A 48 20.31 7.95 -1.48
C ILE A 48 19.54 9.00 -2.28
N ALA A 49 18.66 9.76 -1.64
CA ALA A 49 17.86 10.78 -2.31
C ALA A 49 18.76 11.87 -2.94
N VAL A 50 19.77 12.34 -2.20
CA VAL A 50 20.72 13.37 -2.67
C VAL A 50 21.57 12.85 -3.83
N THR A 51 22.19 11.68 -3.68
CA THR A 51 23.07 11.11 -4.72
C THR A 51 22.29 10.77 -5.99
N THR A 52 21.09 10.22 -5.86
CA THR A 52 20.23 9.93 -7.01
C THR A 52 19.79 11.22 -7.71
N SER A 53 19.43 12.26 -6.94
CA SER A 53 19.06 13.57 -7.50
C SER A 53 20.23 14.26 -8.20
N GLN A 54 21.44 14.17 -7.65
CA GLN A 54 22.64 14.69 -8.29
C GLN A 54 22.93 13.98 -9.62
N GLN A 55 22.82 12.64 -9.67
CA GLN A 55 23.01 11.88 -10.90
C GLN A 55 21.92 12.16 -11.95
N ALA A 56 20.72 12.50 -11.52
CA ALA A 56 19.59 12.87 -12.37
C ALA A 56 19.67 14.32 -12.90
N SER A 57 20.54 15.17 -12.33
CA SER A 57 20.58 16.62 -12.61
C SER A 57 20.77 16.96 -14.09
N SER A 58 21.59 16.19 -14.81
CA SER A 58 21.82 16.38 -16.25
C SER A 58 20.56 16.13 -17.08
N TRP A 59 19.71 15.18 -16.69
CA TRP A 59 18.43 14.95 -17.34
C TRP A 59 17.42 16.07 -17.02
N PHE A 60 17.31 16.49 -15.76
CA PHE A 60 16.44 17.60 -15.39
C PHE A 60 16.80 18.90 -16.10
N SER A 61 18.09 19.20 -16.27
CA SER A 61 18.55 20.38 -16.98
C SER A 61 18.40 20.29 -18.49
N ALA A 62 18.55 19.09 -19.09
CA ALA A 62 18.42 18.89 -20.53
C ALA A 62 16.95 18.91 -20.99
N GLU A 63 16.07 18.23 -20.28
CA GLU A 63 14.67 18.06 -20.71
C GLU A 63 13.72 19.12 -20.12
N GLY A 64 13.99 19.67 -18.94
CA GLY A 64 13.14 20.65 -18.28
C GLY A 64 11.67 20.18 -18.20
N LEU A 65 10.71 20.96 -18.73
CA LEU A 65 9.30 20.58 -18.75
C LEU A 65 8.95 19.45 -19.73
N LYS A 66 9.83 19.10 -20.66
CA LYS A 66 9.64 17.97 -21.57
C LYS A 66 9.64 16.61 -20.88
N ILE A 67 10.09 16.55 -19.63
CA ILE A 67 9.95 15.37 -18.76
C ILE A 67 8.50 14.88 -18.70
N PHE A 68 7.53 15.79 -18.74
CA PHE A 68 6.10 15.46 -18.72
C PHE A 68 5.52 15.21 -20.11
N THR A 69 6.33 14.78 -21.07
CA THR A 69 5.88 14.31 -22.40
C THR A 69 5.82 12.78 -22.45
N ASN A 70 5.15 12.26 -23.49
CA ASN A 70 5.03 10.82 -23.72
C ASN A 70 6.14 10.25 -24.61
N ASN A 71 7.18 11.03 -24.94
CA ASN A 71 8.23 10.61 -25.86
C ASN A 71 9.34 9.93 -25.10
N TRP A 72 9.45 8.61 -25.23
CA TRP A 72 10.56 7.83 -24.72
C TRP A 72 11.30 7.19 -25.90
N ASN A 73 12.40 7.77 -26.31
CA ASN A 73 13.24 7.27 -27.41
C ASN A 73 14.72 7.42 -27.06
N PRO A 74 15.38 6.38 -26.53
CA PRO A 74 16.79 6.40 -26.19
C PRO A 74 17.70 6.72 -27.39
N ALA A 75 17.35 6.25 -28.60
CA ALA A 75 18.15 6.53 -29.81
C ALA A 75 18.13 8.00 -30.22
N ALA A 76 17.05 8.71 -29.93
CA ALA A 76 16.90 10.14 -30.19
C ALA A 76 17.24 11.02 -28.96
N ASN A 77 17.71 10.43 -27.87
CA ASN A 77 17.96 11.11 -26.58
C ASN A 77 16.74 11.89 -26.07
N GLN A 78 15.53 11.34 -26.22
CA GLN A 78 14.29 11.90 -25.72
C GLN A 78 13.77 11.04 -24.56
N PHE A 79 13.59 11.65 -23.39
CA PHE A 79 13.30 10.90 -22.17
C PHE A 79 12.11 11.51 -21.39
N GLY A 80 10.92 11.41 -21.97
CA GLY A 80 9.66 11.79 -21.31
C GLY A 80 9.18 10.74 -20.31
N ALA A 81 8.74 11.16 -19.12
CA ALA A 81 8.35 10.29 -18.03
C ALA A 81 6.85 9.99 -17.94
N LEU A 82 6.01 10.71 -18.68
CA LEU A 82 4.56 10.73 -18.45
C LEU A 82 3.91 9.35 -18.59
N ALA A 83 4.31 8.54 -19.57
CA ALA A 83 3.78 7.19 -19.77
C ALA A 83 4.07 6.27 -18.57
N PHE A 84 5.24 6.40 -17.96
CA PHE A 84 5.64 5.58 -16.81
C PHE A 84 4.97 6.02 -15.51
N ILE A 85 4.78 7.34 -15.32
CA ILE A 85 3.99 7.89 -14.22
C ILE A 85 2.55 7.39 -14.32
N PHE A 86 1.95 7.49 -15.51
CA PHE A 86 0.61 6.99 -15.80
C PHE A 86 0.50 5.49 -15.50
N GLY A 87 1.44 4.68 -16.01
CA GLY A 87 1.42 3.24 -15.78
C GLY A 87 1.55 2.85 -14.32
N THR A 88 2.41 3.55 -13.56
CA THR A 88 2.53 3.35 -12.11
C THR A 88 1.24 3.69 -11.39
N ALA A 89 0.59 4.80 -11.75
CA ALA A 89 -0.68 5.21 -11.16
C ALA A 89 -1.80 4.20 -11.45
N VAL A 90 -1.97 3.81 -12.72
CA VAL A 90 -3.03 2.89 -13.15
C VAL A 90 -2.89 1.52 -12.48
N THR A 91 -1.69 0.92 -12.51
CA THR A 91 -1.47 -0.38 -11.89
C THR A 91 -1.68 -0.35 -10.37
N ALA A 92 -1.23 0.72 -9.69
CA ALA A 92 -1.44 0.90 -8.26
C ALA A 92 -2.92 1.08 -7.90
N VAL A 93 -3.68 1.85 -8.70
CA VAL A 93 -5.13 2.05 -8.50
C VAL A 93 -5.88 0.74 -8.68
N ILE A 94 -5.59 -0.03 -9.74
CA ILE A 94 -6.20 -1.35 -9.95
C ILE A 94 -5.90 -2.27 -8.77
N ALA A 95 -4.64 -2.31 -8.32
CA ALA A 95 -4.23 -3.13 -7.19
C ALA A 95 -5.00 -2.79 -5.91
N ILE A 96 -5.15 -1.52 -5.58
CA ILE A 96 -5.87 -1.06 -4.40
C ILE A 96 -7.38 -1.36 -4.49
N ILE A 97 -8.01 -1.10 -5.64
CA ILE A 97 -9.44 -1.37 -5.84
C ILE A 97 -9.75 -2.86 -5.63
N LEU A 98 -8.86 -3.75 -6.05
CA LEU A 98 -9.04 -5.20 -5.89
C LEU A 98 -8.63 -5.69 -4.50
N ALA A 99 -7.48 -5.25 -3.99
CA ALA A 99 -6.92 -5.77 -2.75
C ALA A 99 -7.63 -5.26 -1.49
N VAL A 100 -8.02 -3.99 -1.44
CA VAL A 100 -8.55 -3.39 -0.20
C VAL A 100 -9.86 -4.04 0.26
N PRO A 101 -10.89 -4.20 -0.59
CA PRO A 101 -12.13 -4.85 -0.17
C PRO A 101 -11.89 -6.29 0.30
N VAL A 102 -11.04 -7.03 -0.42
CA VAL A 102 -10.71 -8.42 -0.08
C VAL A 102 -9.96 -8.49 1.25
N SER A 103 -8.91 -7.68 1.41
CA SER A 103 -8.07 -7.67 2.61
C SER A 103 -8.86 -7.28 3.86
N VAL A 104 -9.64 -6.20 3.78
CA VAL A 104 -10.45 -5.72 4.91
C VAL A 104 -11.56 -6.72 5.23
N GLY A 105 -12.19 -7.29 4.21
CA GLY A 105 -13.19 -8.34 4.38
C GLY A 105 -12.61 -9.58 5.09
N ILE A 106 -11.45 -10.06 4.67
CA ILE A 106 -10.74 -11.18 5.33
C ILE A 106 -10.35 -10.80 6.76
N ALA A 107 -9.82 -9.59 6.99
CA ALA A 107 -9.43 -9.14 8.32
C ALA A 107 -10.63 -9.12 9.29
N LEU A 108 -11.76 -8.54 8.89
CA LEU A 108 -13.00 -8.55 9.67
C LEU A 108 -13.54 -9.96 9.88
N LEU A 109 -13.54 -10.80 8.85
CA LEU A 109 -13.96 -12.18 8.94
C LEU A 109 -13.17 -12.96 10.01
N LEU A 110 -11.84 -12.80 9.99
CA LEU A 110 -10.94 -13.54 10.88
C LEU A 110 -10.94 -13.03 12.32
N THR A 111 -11.27 -11.76 12.55
CA THR A 111 -11.32 -11.17 13.89
C THR A 111 -12.69 -11.25 14.55
N GLU A 112 -13.78 -11.03 13.79
CA GLU A 112 -15.10 -10.85 14.35
C GLU A 112 -16.06 -12.03 14.10
N VAL A 113 -15.76 -12.91 13.12
CA VAL A 113 -16.70 -13.94 12.69
C VAL A 113 -16.17 -15.34 12.95
N VAL A 114 -14.94 -15.64 12.53
CA VAL A 114 -14.38 -16.99 12.55
C VAL A 114 -13.89 -17.36 13.95
N PRO A 115 -14.28 -18.53 14.50
CA PRO A 115 -13.73 -19.03 15.76
C PRO A 115 -12.21 -19.16 15.71
N TYR A 116 -11.53 -18.85 16.83
CA TYR A 116 -10.06 -18.80 16.94
C TYR A 116 -9.34 -20.06 16.42
N ARG A 117 -9.95 -21.24 16.59
CA ARG A 117 -9.40 -22.52 16.10
C ARG A 117 -9.24 -22.57 14.57
N TRP A 118 -10.13 -21.91 13.83
CA TRP A 118 -10.11 -21.86 12.37
C TRP A 118 -9.37 -20.61 11.84
N SER A 119 -9.39 -19.53 12.60
CA SER A 119 -8.70 -18.28 12.23
C SER A 119 -7.19 -18.47 12.14
N ARG A 120 -6.56 -19.21 13.08
CA ARG A 120 -5.13 -19.45 13.12
C ARG A 120 -4.55 -20.06 11.83
N PRO A 121 -5.02 -21.23 11.36
CA PRO A 121 -4.45 -21.83 10.15
C PRO A 121 -4.63 -20.93 8.91
N ILE A 122 -5.75 -20.19 8.80
CA ILE A 122 -5.97 -19.24 7.70
C ILE A 122 -4.95 -18.10 7.75
N VAL A 123 -4.69 -17.56 8.95
CA VAL A 123 -3.66 -16.52 9.15
C VAL A 123 -2.30 -17.03 8.70
N TYR A 124 -1.88 -18.25 9.09
CA TYR A 124 -0.61 -18.81 8.65
C TYR A 124 -0.51 -18.92 7.11
N VAL A 125 -1.59 -19.30 6.44
CA VAL A 125 -1.61 -19.36 4.95
C VAL A 125 -1.44 -17.95 4.36
N ILE A 126 -2.12 -16.95 4.91
CA ILE A 126 -2.00 -15.56 4.46
C ILE A 126 -0.59 -15.03 4.68
N ASP A 127 0.00 -15.29 5.85
CA ASP A 127 1.35 -14.85 6.17
C ASP A 127 2.40 -15.55 5.28
N LEU A 128 2.19 -16.82 4.93
CA LEU A 128 3.03 -17.54 3.95
C LEU A 128 2.97 -16.90 2.55
N LEU A 129 1.80 -16.44 2.11
CA LEU A 129 1.67 -15.73 0.83
C LEU A 129 2.46 -14.41 0.83
N ALA A 130 2.60 -13.73 1.97
CA ALA A 130 3.39 -12.50 2.08
C ALA A 130 4.90 -12.73 1.88
N VAL A 131 5.39 -13.95 2.14
CA VAL A 131 6.81 -14.32 2.02
C VAL A 131 7.20 -14.73 0.59
N VAL A 132 6.23 -15.00 -0.28
CA VAL A 132 6.50 -15.41 -1.68
C VAL A 132 7.30 -14.31 -2.40
N PRO A 133 8.49 -14.64 -2.98
CA PRO A 133 9.29 -13.67 -3.71
C PRO A 133 8.54 -13.08 -4.91
N SER A 134 8.72 -11.78 -5.17
CA SER A 134 8.03 -11.08 -6.29
C SER A 134 8.35 -11.68 -7.66
N VAL A 135 9.57 -12.19 -7.84
CA VAL A 135 9.97 -12.91 -9.07
C VAL A 135 9.06 -14.10 -9.35
N VAL A 136 8.68 -14.86 -8.32
CA VAL A 136 7.79 -16.03 -8.48
C VAL A 136 6.41 -15.59 -8.95
N TRP A 137 5.86 -14.51 -8.35
CA TRP A 137 4.60 -13.91 -8.79
C TRP A 137 4.67 -13.43 -10.24
N GLY A 138 5.78 -12.79 -10.62
CA GLY A 138 6.00 -12.31 -11.98
C GLY A 138 6.12 -13.45 -13.00
N LEU A 139 6.91 -14.48 -12.72
CA LEU A 139 7.07 -15.64 -13.60
C LEU A 139 5.77 -16.44 -13.75
N TRP A 140 5.09 -16.72 -12.64
CA TRP A 140 3.77 -17.33 -12.71
C TRP A 140 2.78 -16.47 -13.48
N GLY A 141 2.85 -15.15 -13.24
CA GLY A 141 2.03 -14.15 -13.91
C GLY A 141 2.17 -14.18 -15.43
N ILE A 142 3.39 -14.15 -15.96
CA ILE A 142 3.61 -14.10 -17.41
C ILE A 142 3.46 -15.46 -18.10
N LEU A 143 3.89 -16.55 -17.43
CA LEU A 143 3.89 -17.89 -18.05
C LEU A 143 2.54 -18.60 -17.99
N VAL A 144 1.76 -18.36 -16.93
CA VAL A 144 0.51 -19.08 -16.67
C VAL A 144 -0.71 -18.15 -16.67
N PHE A 145 -0.64 -17.09 -15.86
CA PHE A 145 -1.81 -16.26 -15.57
C PHE A 145 -2.18 -15.35 -16.75
N ALA A 146 -1.21 -14.68 -17.39
CA ALA A 146 -1.45 -13.78 -18.51
C ALA A 146 -2.01 -14.53 -19.75
N PRO A 147 -1.49 -15.69 -20.18
CA PRO A 147 -2.09 -16.46 -21.26
C PRO A 147 -3.52 -16.92 -20.96
N TRP A 148 -3.80 -17.31 -19.72
CA TRP A 148 -5.15 -17.68 -19.29
C TRP A 148 -6.11 -16.48 -19.31
N LEU A 149 -5.68 -15.31 -18.86
CA LEU A 149 -6.48 -14.09 -18.85
C LEU A 149 -6.76 -13.54 -20.25
N GLN A 150 -5.90 -13.79 -21.23
CA GLN A 150 -6.09 -13.28 -22.60
C GLN A 150 -7.43 -13.70 -23.20
N GLY A 151 -7.85 -14.94 -23.00
CA GLY A 151 -9.16 -15.41 -23.45
C GLY A 151 -10.32 -14.70 -22.75
N ILE A 152 -10.19 -14.48 -21.45
CA ILE A 152 -11.19 -13.74 -20.66
C ILE A 152 -11.27 -12.28 -21.12
N TYR A 153 -10.14 -11.62 -21.33
CA TYR A 153 -10.09 -10.23 -21.81
C TYR A 153 -10.72 -10.09 -23.19
N THR A 154 -10.46 -11.01 -24.10
CA THR A 154 -11.07 -11.04 -25.43
C THR A 154 -12.60 -11.16 -25.35
N SER A 155 -13.08 -12.02 -24.45
CA SER A 155 -14.52 -12.22 -24.23
C SER A 155 -15.17 -10.98 -23.64
N ILE A 156 -14.54 -10.35 -22.63
CA ILE A 156 -15.03 -9.10 -22.04
C ILE A 156 -15.04 -7.97 -23.09
N ALA A 157 -13.93 -7.77 -23.81
CA ALA A 157 -13.78 -6.73 -24.79
C ALA A 157 -14.81 -6.85 -25.93
N SER A 158 -15.09 -8.06 -26.40
CA SER A 158 -16.11 -8.31 -27.40
C SER A 158 -17.53 -8.04 -26.89
N GLY A 159 -17.81 -8.43 -25.64
CA GLY A 159 -19.10 -8.21 -24.99
C GLY A 159 -19.44 -6.75 -24.73
N VAL A 160 -18.44 -5.90 -24.47
CA VAL A 160 -18.62 -4.47 -24.15
C VAL A 160 -18.33 -3.53 -25.32
N LYS A 161 -17.97 -4.05 -26.50
CA LYS A 161 -17.52 -3.26 -27.67
C LYS A 161 -18.47 -2.13 -28.08
N GLY A 162 -19.77 -2.31 -27.89
CA GLY A 162 -20.81 -1.30 -28.24
C GLY A 162 -21.23 -0.39 -27.10
N VAL A 163 -20.66 -0.57 -25.89
CA VAL A 163 -21.07 0.20 -24.70
C VAL A 163 -20.21 1.46 -24.58
N PRO A 164 -20.80 2.67 -24.56
CA PRO A 164 -20.06 3.90 -24.30
C PRO A 164 -19.28 3.80 -23.00
N VAL A 165 -18.05 4.32 -22.96
CA VAL A 165 -17.11 4.28 -21.83
C VAL A 165 -16.47 2.90 -21.60
N LEU A 166 -17.25 1.80 -21.53
CA LEU A 166 -16.69 0.46 -21.27
C LEU A 166 -15.94 -0.09 -22.50
N GLY A 167 -16.41 0.15 -23.71
CA GLY A 167 -15.73 -0.27 -24.93
C GLY A 167 -14.31 0.29 -25.05
N PRO A 168 -14.10 1.61 -24.90
CA PRO A 168 -12.76 2.20 -24.85
C PRO A 168 -11.92 1.76 -23.63
N LEU A 169 -12.55 1.47 -22.49
CA LEU A 169 -11.83 1.07 -21.27
C LEU A 169 -11.32 -0.39 -21.36
N PHE A 170 -12.11 -1.28 -21.94
CA PHE A 170 -11.81 -2.70 -22.10
C PHE A 170 -11.57 -3.05 -23.58
N GLY A 171 -10.68 -2.30 -24.25
CA GLY A 171 -10.31 -2.55 -25.64
C GLY A 171 -9.73 -3.94 -25.87
N GLN A 172 -9.69 -4.37 -27.15
CA GLN A 172 -9.18 -5.70 -27.52
C GLN A 172 -7.73 -5.90 -27.02
N PRO A 173 -7.43 -7.00 -26.31
CA PRO A 173 -6.10 -7.28 -25.83
C PRO A 173 -5.16 -7.64 -26.97
N VAL A 174 -3.93 -7.14 -26.93
CA VAL A 174 -2.84 -7.58 -27.82
C VAL A 174 -2.24 -8.87 -27.29
N SER A 175 -2.15 -8.98 -25.96
CA SER A 175 -1.64 -10.14 -25.23
C SER A 175 -2.29 -10.16 -23.84
N GLY A 176 -2.01 -11.23 -23.06
CA GLY A 176 -2.42 -11.24 -21.63
C GLY A 176 -1.59 -10.32 -20.74
N ALA A 177 -0.41 -9.87 -21.20
CA ALA A 177 0.41 -8.90 -20.47
C ALA A 177 -0.20 -7.49 -20.65
N SER A 178 -0.56 -6.83 -19.53
CA SER A 178 -1.32 -5.59 -19.57
C SER A 178 -1.27 -4.83 -18.24
N PHE A 179 -1.75 -3.58 -18.23
CA PHE A 179 -1.98 -2.82 -16.99
C PHE A 179 -2.86 -3.60 -16.00
N PHE A 180 -3.92 -4.24 -16.49
CA PHE A 180 -4.87 -4.93 -15.63
C PHE A 180 -4.26 -6.19 -15.02
N THR A 181 -3.51 -6.99 -15.80
CA THR A 181 -2.78 -8.16 -15.30
C THR A 181 -1.77 -7.77 -14.23
N ALA A 182 -0.98 -6.70 -14.50
CA ALA A 182 -0.03 -6.18 -13.51
C ALA A 182 -0.75 -5.73 -12.22
N GLY A 183 -1.89 -5.05 -12.34
CA GLY A 183 -2.71 -4.62 -11.20
C GLY A 183 -3.24 -5.81 -10.38
N ILE A 184 -3.69 -6.90 -11.02
CA ILE A 184 -4.13 -8.12 -10.31
C ILE A 184 -2.97 -8.78 -9.56
N ILE A 185 -1.81 -8.94 -10.21
CA ILE A 185 -0.62 -9.51 -9.56
C ILE A 185 -0.20 -8.68 -8.34
N LEU A 186 -0.19 -7.36 -8.49
CA LEU A 186 0.05 -6.44 -7.37
C LEU A 186 -0.99 -6.62 -6.26
N ALA A 187 -2.28 -6.78 -6.62
CA ALA A 187 -3.34 -7.01 -5.65
C ALA A 187 -3.09 -8.29 -4.83
N PHE A 188 -2.71 -9.40 -5.48
CA PHE A 188 -2.34 -10.62 -4.78
C PHE A 188 -1.18 -10.42 -3.82
N MET A 189 -0.18 -9.64 -4.21
CA MET A 189 1.02 -9.40 -3.39
C MET A 189 0.76 -8.50 -2.18
N ILE A 190 -0.12 -7.49 -2.30
CA ILE A 190 -0.39 -6.56 -1.20
C ILE A 190 -1.52 -7.06 -0.28
N THR A 191 -2.41 -7.92 -0.75
CA THR A 191 -3.53 -8.48 0.03
C THR A 191 -3.08 -9.09 1.36
N PRO A 192 -2.06 -9.95 1.45
CA PRO A 192 -1.63 -10.53 2.72
C PRO A 192 -1.17 -9.46 3.72
N ILE A 193 -0.41 -8.47 3.25
CA ILE A 193 0.14 -7.40 4.09
C ILE A 193 -0.98 -6.52 4.65
N VAL A 194 -1.90 -6.07 3.77
CA VAL A 194 -3.04 -5.24 4.18
C VAL A 194 -3.95 -6.02 5.12
N THR A 195 -4.18 -7.31 4.87
CA THR A 195 -4.99 -8.19 5.72
C THR A 195 -4.37 -8.34 7.12
N SER A 196 -3.08 -8.67 7.19
CA SER A 196 -2.39 -8.92 8.46
C SER A 196 -2.40 -7.66 9.34
N LEU A 197 -2.02 -6.52 8.79
CA LEU A 197 -2.00 -5.25 9.52
C LEU A 197 -3.42 -4.76 9.89
N SER A 198 -4.40 -4.90 8.99
CA SER A 198 -5.78 -4.53 9.28
C SER A 198 -6.36 -5.39 10.39
N ARG A 199 -6.06 -6.71 10.40
CA ARG A 199 -6.46 -7.63 11.46
C ARG A 199 -5.88 -7.23 12.81
N GLU A 200 -4.60 -6.88 12.86
CA GLU A 200 -3.95 -6.40 14.10
C GLU A 200 -4.64 -5.16 14.64
N VAL A 201 -4.93 -4.18 13.78
CA VAL A 201 -5.63 -2.95 14.16
C VAL A 201 -7.05 -3.24 14.64
N ILE A 202 -7.81 -4.09 13.94
CA ILE A 202 -9.17 -4.46 14.33
C ILE A 202 -9.18 -5.20 15.68
N ALA A 203 -8.16 -6.01 15.95
CA ALA A 203 -8.03 -6.73 17.22
C ALA A 203 -7.79 -5.80 18.43
N THR A 204 -7.33 -4.55 18.23
CA THR A 204 -7.15 -3.57 19.33
C THR A 204 -8.45 -2.94 19.81
N VAL A 205 -9.58 -3.16 19.16
CA VAL A 205 -10.88 -2.63 19.58
C VAL A 205 -11.26 -3.20 20.95
N PRO A 206 -11.55 -2.35 21.97
CA PRO A 206 -11.86 -2.81 23.31
C PRO A 206 -13.07 -3.77 23.34
N ALA A 207 -12.95 -4.86 24.09
CA ALA A 207 -14.04 -5.84 24.24
C ALA A 207 -15.29 -5.19 24.84
N ILE A 208 -15.10 -4.24 25.77
CA ILE A 208 -16.19 -3.54 26.43
C ILE A 208 -17.10 -2.77 25.47
N ASP A 209 -16.55 -2.20 24.39
CA ASP A 209 -17.32 -1.47 23.36
C ASP A 209 -18.20 -2.44 22.56
N LYS A 210 -17.67 -3.63 22.25
CA LYS A 210 -18.40 -4.69 21.54
C LYS A 210 -19.47 -5.30 22.43
N GLU A 211 -19.13 -5.64 23.67
CA GLU A 211 -20.05 -6.21 24.66
C GLU A 211 -21.17 -5.24 25.00
N GLY A 212 -20.87 -3.94 25.15
CA GLY A 212 -21.88 -2.90 25.36
C GLY A 212 -22.88 -2.80 24.21
N ALA A 213 -22.41 -2.86 22.96
CA ALA A 213 -23.29 -2.87 21.80
C ALA A 213 -24.17 -4.13 21.74
N TYR A 214 -23.63 -5.31 22.05
CA TYR A 214 -24.43 -6.54 22.15
C TYR A 214 -25.45 -6.49 23.28
N ALA A 215 -25.13 -5.90 24.44
CA ALA A 215 -26.04 -5.73 25.55
C ALA A 215 -27.25 -4.83 25.22
N LEU A 216 -27.07 -3.90 24.28
CA LEU A 216 -28.16 -3.08 23.72
C LEU A 216 -28.97 -3.78 22.63
N GLY A 217 -28.69 -5.06 22.34
CA GLY A 217 -29.39 -5.84 21.33
C GLY A 217 -28.87 -5.68 19.91
N ALA A 218 -27.69 -5.08 19.71
CA ALA A 218 -27.11 -4.92 18.37
C ALA A 218 -26.79 -6.27 17.74
N THR A 219 -27.05 -6.39 16.45
CA THR A 219 -26.58 -7.51 15.62
C THR A 219 -25.09 -7.43 15.38
N ARG A 220 -24.46 -8.54 14.96
CA ARG A 220 -23.03 -8.57 14.65
C ARG A 220 -22.62 -7.51 13.64
N LEU A 221 -23.41 -7.29 12.59
CA LEU A 221 -23.13 -6.26 11.58
C LEU A 221 -23.17 -4.86 12.18
N GLU A 222 -24.12 -4.58 13.05
CA GLU A 222 -24.23 -3.29 13.75
C GLU A 222 -23.05 -3.07 14.70
N VAL A 223 -22.57 -4.11 15.40
CA VAL A 223 -21.34 -4.03 16.20
C VAL A 223 -20.13 -3.73 15.33
N ILE A 224 -19.99 -4.40 14.18
CA ILE A 224 -18.88 -4.14 13.25
C ILE A 224 -18.94 -2.70 12.74
N THR A 225 -20.08 -2.21 12.30
CA THR A 225 -20.22 -0.89 11.71
C THR A 225 -20.25 0.25 12.73
N GLY A 226 -20.78 0.00 13.93
CA GLY A 226 -20.99 1.01 14.99
C GLY A 226 -19.85 1.11 16.00
N ALA A 227 -19.19 -0.01 16.34
CA ALA A 227 -18.12 -0.04 17.33
C ALA A 227 -16.76 -0.34 16.69
N VAL A 228 -16.64 -1.44 15.94
CA VAL A 228 -15.35 -1.91 15.42
C VAL A 228 -14.77 -0.98 14.34
N TRP A 229 -15.57 -0.69 13.32
CA TRP A 229 -15.12 0.12 12.19
C TRP A 229 -14.73 1.56 12.56
N PRO A 230 -15.54 2.32 13.33
CA PRO A 230 -15.16 3.68 13.74
C PRO A 230 -13.84 3.73 14.52
N HIS A 231 -13.59 2.72 15.38
CA HIS A 231 -12.35 2.63 16.15
C HIS A 231 -11.14 2.28 15.28
N SER A 232 -11.28 1.32 14.38
CA SER A 232 -10.18 0.74 13.60
C SER A 232 -9.88 1.45 12.27
N GLN A 233 -10.80 2.26 11.73
CA GLN A 233 -10.69 2.85 10.38
C GLN A 233 -9.36 3.58 10.13
N GLY A 234 -8.83 4.31 11.11
CA GLY A 234 -7.56 5.03 10.96
C GLY A 234 -6.36 4.11 10.73
N GLY A 235 -6.29 3.03 11.50
CA GLY A 235 -5.22 2.05 11.37
C GLY A 235 -5.38 1.17 10.11
N VAL A 236 -6.62 0.81 9.74
CA VAL A 236 -6.89 0.10 8.47
C VAL A 236 -6.44 0.93 7.27
N VAL A 237 -6.70 2.24 7.28
CA VAL A 237 -6.18 3.12 6.23
C VAL A 237 -4.64 3.16 6.25
N GLY A 238 -4.02 3.17 7.42
CA GLY A 238 -2.56 3.05 7.54
C GLY A 238 -2.03 1.78 6.85
N SER A 239 -2.70 0.64 7.04
CA SER A 239 -2.32 -0.62 6.38
C SER A 239 -2.49 -0.56 4.86
N VAL A 240 -3.55 0.09 4.36
CA VAL A 240 -3.77 0.32 2.93
C VAL A 240 -2.68 1.20 2.33
N LEU A 241 -2.28 2.29 3.02
CA LEU A 241 -1.20 3.18 2.57
C LEU A 241 0.15 2.45 2.49
N LEU A 242 0.41 1.53 3.42
CA LEU A 242 1.62 0.70 3.36
C LEU A 242 1.57 -0.25 2.16
N GLY A 243 0.42 -0.89 1.92
CA GLY A 243 0.19 -1.71 0.73
C GLY A 243 0.35 -0.92 -0.57
N LEU A 244 -0.17 0.31 -0.63
CA LEU A 244 -0.04 1.20 -1.77
C LEU A 244 1.42 1.56 -2.05
N GLY A 245 2.19 1.92 -1.02
CA GLY A 245 3.62 2.21 -1.15
C GLY A 245 4.40 1.02 -1.73
N ARG A 246 4.07 -0.20 -1.27
CA ARG A 246 4.65 -1.43 -1.83
C ARG A 246 4.25 -1.65 -3.29
N ALA A 247 2.97 -1.48 -3.63
CA ALA A 247 2.49 -1.65 -5.01
C ALA A 247 3.16 -0.69 -5.99
N MET A 248 3.35 0.57 -5.60
CA MET A 248 4.01 1.59 -6.43
C MET A 248 5.50 1.33 -6.63
N GLY A 249 6.17 0.72 -5.65
CA GLY A 249 7.59 0.38 -5.70
C GLY A 249 7.89 -1.00 -6.29
N GLU A 250 6.87 -1.82 -6.61
CA GLU A 250 7.11 -3.16 -7.14
C GLU A 250 7.72 -3.12 -8.53
N THR A 251 8.83 -3.81 -8.67
CA THR A 251 9.68 -3.75 -9.86
C THR A 251 9.58 -5.01 -10.70
N ILE A 252 10.02 -6.15 -10.17
CA ILE A 252 10.29 -7.36 -10.96
C ILE A 252 8.97 -8.03 -11.39
N ALA A 253 8.02 -8.19 -10.48
CA ALA A 253 6.76 -8.82 -10.84
C ALA A 253 6.03 -8.03 -11.92
N VAL A 254 5.99 -6.70 -11.80
CA VAL A 254 5.34 -5.82 -12.78
C VAL A 254 6.10 -5.81 -14.11
N ALA A 255 7.45 -5.72 -14.09
CA ALA A 255 8.25 -5.73 -15.31
C ALA A 255 7.99 -6.94 -16.20
N LEU A 256 7.70 -8.10 -15.61
CA LEU A 256 7.41 -9.35 -16.34
C LEU A 256 6.00 -9.37 -16.96
N VAL A 257 5.01 -8.73 -16.32
CA VAL A 257 3.58 -8.92 -16.68
C VAL A 257 2.91 -7.69 -17.30
N ILE A 258 3.56 -6.52 -17.32
CA ILE A 258 2.95 -5.27 -17.79
C ILE A 258 3.03 -5.09 -19.31
N GLY A 259 3.97 -5.76 -20.00
CA GLY A 259 4.11 -5.76 -21.45
C GLY A 259 5.07 -4.74 -22.04
N SER A 260 5.76 -3.93 -21.22
CA SER A 260 6.89 -3.04 -21.59
C SER A 260 6.63 -2.06 -22.75
N SER A 261 5.43 -1.49 -22.84
CA SER A 261 5.05 -0.51 -23.88
C SER A 261 4.90 0.89 -23.26
N PRO A 262 5.70 1.89 -23.62
CA PRO A 262 5.62 3.26 -23.09
C PRO A 262 4.47 4.05 -23.75
N ALA A 263 3.23 3.57 -23.64
CA ALA A 263 2.06 4.20 -24.22
C ALA A 263 1.08 4.68 -23.13
N ILE A 264 0.44 5.81 -23.37
CA ILE A 264 -0.71 6.29 -22.58
C ILE A 264 -1.97 5.88 -23.33
N THR A 265 -2.79 5.06 -22.69
CA THR A 265 -4.03 4.57 -23.27
C THR A 265 -5.11 4.41 -22.20
N SER A 266 -6.36 4.60 -22.59
CA SER A 266 -7.50 4.28 -21.73
C SER A 266 -7.78 2.78 -21.63
N HIS A 267 -7.14 1.95 -22.49
CA HIS A 267 -7.40 0.51 -22.52
C HIS A 267 -6.66 -0.23 -21.40
N LEU A 268 -7.37 -0.76 -20.43
CA LEU A 268 -6.81 -1.49 -19.29
C LEU A 268 -6.16 -2.82 -19.71
N PHE A 269 -6.60 -3.41 -20.81
CA PHE A 269 -6.04 -4.65 -21.36
C PHE A 269 -4.88 -4.42 -22.33
N ALA A 270 -4.47 -3.17 -22.53
CA ALA A 270 -3.30 -2.85 -23.31
C ALA A 270 -2.00 -3.09 -22.52
N PRO A 271 -0.89 -3.42 -23.22
CA PRO A 271 0.42 -3.42 -22.60
C PRO A 271 0.82 -2.00 -22.18
N GLY A 272 1.54 -1.91 -21.08
CA GLY A 272 1.98 -0.65 -20.50
C GLY A 272 3.42 -0.69 -20.01
N TYR A 273 3.83 0.35 -19.29
CA TYR A 273 5.11 0.41 -18.61
C TYR A 273 4.99 1.27 -17.34
N ASN A 274 5.66 0.89 -16.27
CA ASN A 274 5.72 1.70 -15.04
C ASN A 274 7.17 2.15 -14.74
N MET A 275 7.32 3.12 -13.83
CA MET A 275 8.62 3.68 -13.48
C MET A 275 9.62 2.65 -12.92
N PRO A 276 9.28 1.77 -11.96
CA PRO A 276 10.24 0.77 -11.49
C PRO A 276 10.66 -0.22 -12.56
N ALA A 277 9.74 -0.66 -13.42
CA ALA A 277 10.04 -1.64 -14.45
C ALA A 277 10.97 -1.08 -15.55
N VAL A 278 10.79 0.18 -15.99
CA VAL A 278 11.71 0.76 -16.98
C VAL A 278 13.12 0.90 -16.42
N ILE A 279 13.26 1.26 -15.14
CA ILE A 279 14.58 1.29 -14.48
C ILE A 279 15.20 -0.11 -14.52
N ALA A 280 14.48 -1.14 -14.06
CA ALA A 280 15.01 -2.49 -14.01
C ALA A 280 15.42 -3.06 -15.38
N ASN A 281 14.58 -2.82 -16.40
CA ASN A 281 14.80 -3.40 -17.73
C ASN A 281 15.87 -2.69 -18.53
N GLN A 282 16.06 -1.36 -18.35
CA GLN A 282 16.92 -0.57 -19.23
C GLN A 282 18.21 -0.06 -18.55
N PHE A 283 18.35 -0.23 -17.23
CA PHE A 283 19.51 0.30 -16.50
C PHE A 283 20.84 -0.30 -16.95
N GLY A 284 20.87 -1.58 -17.31
CA GLY A 284 22.08 -2.27 -17.74
C GLY A 284 22.66 -1.78 -19.07
N GLU A 285 21.83 -1.20 -19.93
CA GLU A 285 22.19 -0.68 -21.25
C GLU A 285 22.41 0.85 -21.26
N ALA A 286 22.01 1.50 -20.16
CA ALA A 286 21.95 2.96 -20.09
C ALA A 286 23.33 3.59 -19.84
N SER A 287 23.65 4.65 -20.60
CA SER A 287 24.85 5.46 -20.43
C SER A 287 24.52 6.95 -20.56
N GLY A 288 25.39 7.84 -20.07
CA GLY A 288 25.26 9.29 -20.22
C GLY A 288 23.91 9.82 -19.75
N VAL A 289 23.21 10.60 -20.59
CA VAL A 289 21.91 11.22 -20.29
C VAL A 289 20.80 10.17 -20.09
N PHE A 290 20.87 9.06 -20.81
CA PHE A 290 19.93 7.96 -20.64
C PHE A 290 19.98 7.38 -19.22
N ARG A 291 21.17 7.15 -18.69
CA ARG A 291 21.35 6.70 -17.30
C ARG A 291 20.84 7.74 -16.31
N ALA A 292 21.10 9.03 -16.57
CA ALA A 292 20.57 10.11 -15.74
C ALA A 292 19.04 10.17 -15.76
N ALA A 293 18.41 9.87 -16.91
CA ALA A 293 16.97 9.80 -17.03
C ALA A 293 16.37 8.66 -16.19
N LEU A 294 16.99 7.48 -16.20
CA LEU A 294 16.56 6.37 -15.34
C LEU A 294 16.73 6.67 -13.83
N MET A 295 17.83 7.35 -13.45
CA MET A 295 18.00 7.85 -12.09
C MET A 295 16.92 8.88 -11.75
N GLY A 296 16.59 9.77 -12.68
CA GLY A 296 15.51 10.74 -12.54
C GLY A 296 14.13 10.09 -12.40
N MET A 297 13.87 8.97 -13.07
CA MET A 297 12.66 8.16 -12.84
C MET A 297 12.56 7.67 -11.39
N GLY A 298 13.69 7.29 -10.77
CA GLY A 298 13.74 6.94 -9.35
C GLY A 298 13.37 8.12 -8.45
N VAL A 299 13.88 9.33 -8.75
CA VAL A 299 13.52 10.56 -8.03
C VAL A 299 12.03 10.88 -8.21
N LEU A 300 11.50 10.79 -9.43
CA LEU A 300 10.09 11.01 -9.72
C LEU A 300 9.20 10.00 -8.99
N LEU A 301 9.57 8.72 -8.95
CA LEU A 301 8.86 7.69 -8.21
C LEU A 301 8.80 8.02 -6.71
N PHE A 302 9.91 8.46 -6.14
CA PHE A 302 9.98 8.85 -4.74
C PHE A 302 9.04 10.03 -4.43
N VAL A 303 9.12 11.11 -5.23
CA VAL A 303 8.26 12.28 -5.10
C VAL A 303 6.79 11.90 -5.31
N PHE A 304 6.48 11.12 -6.35
CA PHE A 304 5.14 10.65 -6.66
C PHE A 304 4.54 9.83 -5.51
N THR A 305 5.32 8.93 -4.93
CA THR A 305 4.88 8.12 -3.77
C THR A 305 4.59 8.99 -2.55
N ILE A 306 5.42 10.00 -2.27
CA ILE A 306 5.16 10.97 -1.18
C ILE A 306 3.85 11.72 -1.43
N ILE A 307 3.66 12.26 -2.63
CA ILE A 307 2.46 13.03 -2.98
C ILE A 307 1.20 12.18 -2.80
N ILE A 308 1.18 10.97 -3.35
CA ILE A 308 0.03 10.06 -3.23
C ILE A 308 -0.26 9.71 -1.76
N ASN A 309 0.78 9.43 -0.96
CA ASN A 309 0.61 9.15 0.47
C ASN A 309 0.07 10.36 1.24
N LEU A 310 0.52 11.58 0.92
CA LEU A 310 0.01 12.81 1.54
C LEU A 310 -1.46 13.05 1.16
N ILE A 311 -1.82 12.88 -0.11
CA ILE A 311 -3.21 13.01 -0.59
C ILE A 311 -4.10 11.99 0.14
N ALA A 312 -3.69 10.74 0.19
CA ALA A 312 -4.46 9.67 0.82
C ALA A 312 -4.65 9.93 2.33
N ARG A 313 -3.61 10.35 3.06
CA ARG A 313 -3.71 10.76 4.47
C ARG A 313 -4.66 11.96 4.63
N GLY A 314 -4.55 12.98 3.78
CA GLY A 314 -5.42 14.16 3.84
C GLY A 314 -6.91 13.83 3.66
N ILE A 315 -7.25 12.87 2.80
CA ILE A 315 -8.63 12.38 2.61
C ILE A 315 -9.15 11.72 3.90
N VAL A 316 -8.32 10.89 4.53
CA VAL A 316 -8.69 10.17 5.76
C VAL A 316 -8.90 11.13 6.93
N ASP A 317 -7.96 12.04 7.14
CA ASP A 317 -8.04 13.01 8.24
C ASP A 317 -9.26 13.92 8.11
N ARG A 318 -9.63 14.33 6.89
CA ARG A 318 -10.85 15.09 6.63
C ARG A 318 -12.11 14.31 7.01
N ASN A 319 -12.17 13.03 6.66
CA ASN A 319 -13.32 12.18 6.97
C ASN A 319 -13.43 11.90 8.48
N ALA A 320 -12.28 11.71 9.17
CA ALA A 320 -12.25 11.53 10.61
C ALA A 320 -12.72 12.79 11.38
N ARG A 321 -12.31 13.98 10.93
CA ARG A 321 -12.74 15.26 11.53
C ARG A 321 -14.24 15.52 11.33
N ARG A 322 -14.80 15.22 10.16
CA ARG A 322 -16.24 15.35 9.90
C ARG A 322 -17.09 14.49 10.83
N LYS A 323 -16.62 13.29 11.21
CA LYS A 323 -17.35 12.39 12.13
C LYS A 323 -17.22 12.77 13.62
N ARG A 324 -16.22 13.60 13.99
CA ARG A 324 -16.04 14.09 15.36
C ARG A 324 -16.77 15.41 15.63
N GLY A 325 -17.20 16.10 14.59
CA GLY A 325 -17.90 17.39 14.67
C GLY A 325 -19.40 17.30 14.36
N ALA A 326 -19.91 16.08 14.12
CA ALA A 326 -21.34 15.76 14.04
C ALA A 326 -21.74 14.90 15.23
#